data_ee7815dba6788dcb10f11405ac1fc29e
#
_entry.id   ee7815dba6788dcb10f11405ac1fc29e
#
_cell.length_a   1.000
_cell.length_b   1.000
_cell.length_c   1.000
_cell.angle_alpha   90.00
_cell.angle_beta   90.00
_cell.angle_gamma   90.00
#
_symmetry.space_group_name_H-M   'P 1'
#
loop_
_entity.id
_entity.type
_entity.pdbx_description
1 polymer ?
#
loop_
_entity_poly.entity_id
_entity_poly.type
_entity_poly.pdbx_seq_one_letter_code
_entity_poly.pdbx_strand_id
1 'polypeptide(L)'
;AQYQDRTQIYKFALTKFYNEGRGQLSAIYHYSNSHWLSNATTGAPFIYVGDGSVKEIPGFGLGTSSYLPNVSDMVYMDMRTGEMKKISLYDATASKGNQLTVLNRYRWDNGLEWKINMKYDHALGSYLYQTPMSMEQKVLVDGYSTKGLDGALNPYEGYVQSRMSCFNRGNIDEFFFTTELSRKYDYMTWRVGVNEWYYDVDYASNTTMYDHTVEEYPQMLYSADTKDIHHYGNNPYY
;
A
#
# COMPACT_ATOMS: atom_id res chain seq x y z
N ALA A 1 6.91 19.32 3.43
CA ALA A 1 6.61 18.03 4.03
C ALA A 1 7.83 17.13 3.92
N GLN A 2 8.35 16.63 5.03
CA GLN A 2 9.44 15.65 5.01
C GLN A 2 8.82 14.27 4.84
N TYR A 3 9.03 13.66 3.67
CA TYR A 3 8.73 12.26 3.46
C TYR A 3 9.72 11.43 4.27
N GLN A 4 9.22 10.60 5.16
CA GLN A 4 10.05 9.67 5.92
C GLN A 4 9.78 8.25 5.42
N ASP A 5 10.54 7.83 4.43
CA ASP A 5 10.60 6.42 4.09
C ASP A 5 11.56 5.74 5.07
N ARG A 6 11.05 4.70 5.72
CA ARG A 6 11.84 3.87 6.64
C ARG A 6 11.82 2.44 6.14
N THR A 7 12.98 1.92 5.79
CA THR A 7 13.11 0.53 5.37
C THR A 7 14.22 -0.13 6.14
N GLN A 8 13.91 -1.29 6.71
CA GLN A 8 14.87 -2.17 7.38
C GLN A 8 14.82 -3.52 6.69
N ILE A 9 15.97 -4.01 6.28
CA ILE A 9 16.11 -5.32 5.65
C ILE A 9 17.27 -6.04 6.34
N TYR A 10 16.99 -7.24 6.82
CA TYR A 10 18.00 -8.13 7.37
C TYR A 10 17.97 -9.44 6.61
N LYS A 11 19.14 -9.91 6.20
CA LYS A 11 19.30 -11.17 5.53
C LYS A 11 20.41 -11.98 6.20
N PHE A 12 20.08 -13.19 6.56
CA PHE A 12 21.02 -14.15 7.12
C PHE A 12 21.01 -15.41 6.26
N ALA A 13 22.19 -15.93 5.94
CA ALA A 13 22.33 -17.13 5.15
C ALA A 13 23.38 -18.06 5.77
N LEU A 14 23.05 -19.35 5.83
CA LEU A 14 23.94 -20.41 6.25
C LEU A 14 23.98 -21.47 5.16
N THR A 15 25.19 -21.88 4.77
CA THR A 15 25.38 -22.93 3.77
C THR A 15 26.30 -24.00 4.32
N LYS A 16 25.90 -25.27 4.17
CA LYS A 16 26.68 -26.45 4.51
C LYS A 16 26.90 -27.30 3.28
N PHE A 17 28.14 -27.64 3.04
CA PHE A 17 28.51 -28.67 2.07
C PHE A 17 28.66 -30.03 2.77
N TYR A 18 28.24 -31.09 2.11
CA TYR A 18 28.29 -32.43 2.65
C TYR A 18 28.59 -33.45 1.55
N ASN A 19 28.95 -34.68 1.95
CA ASN A 19 29.36 -35.76 1.05
C ASN A 19 30.44 -35.32 0.05
N GLU A 20 31.58 -34.83 0.57
CA GLU A 20 32.72 -34.41 -0.24
C GLU A 20 32.42 -33.32 -1.26
N GLY A 21 31.47 -32.45 -0.94
CA GLY A 21 31.03 -31.34 -1.81
C GLY A 21 29.98 -31.71 -2.84
N ARG A 22 29.49 -32.94 -2.88
CA ARG A 22 28.42 -33.39 -3.75
C ARG A 22 27.06 -32.82 -3.35
N GLY A 23 26.89 -32.54 -2.05
CA GLY A 23 25.69 -31.94 -1.50
C GLY A 23 25.94 -30.52 -1.00
N GLN A 24 24.94 -29.67 -1.18
CA GLN A 24 24.90 -28.32 -0.65
C GLN A 24 23.49 -28.05 -0.08
N LEU A 25 23.46 -27.68 1.19
CA LEU A 25 22.24 -27.24 1.87
C LEU A 25 22.39 -25.78 2.30
N SER A 26 21.47 -24.93 1.92
CA SER A 26 21.46 -23.54 2.32
C SER A 26 20.12 -23.19 3.00
N ALA A 27 20.20 -22.47 4.12
CA ALA A 27 19.05 -21.85 4.77
C ALA A 27 19.25 -20.34 4.73
N ILE A 28 18.24 -19.63 4.27
CA ILE A 28 18.27 -18.17 4.11
C ILE A 28 17.06 -17.61 4.82
N TYR A 29 17.29 -16.76 5.81
CA TYR A 29 16.26 -15.98 6.45
C TYR A 29 16.32 -14.54 5.95
N HIS A 30 15.17 -13.99 5.62
CA HIS A 30 15.01 -12.63 5.17
C HIS A 30 13.89 -11.95 5.98
N TYR A 31 14.20 -10.84 6.60
CA TYR A 31 13.25 -9.95 7.25
C TYR A 31 13.20 -8.61 6.53
N SER A 32 12.01 -8.09 6.32
CA SER A 32 11.79 -6.76 5.80
C SER A 32 10.75 -6.01 6.63
N ASN A 33 10.96 -4.73 6.84
CA ASN A 33 9.99 -3.84 7.46
C ASN A 33 10.13 -2.46 6.81
N SER A 34 9.10 -2.03 6.14
CA SER A 34 9.08 -0.78 5.38
C SER A 34 7.84 0.01 5.71
N HIS A 35 8.02 1.30 5.93
CA HIS A 35 6.95 2.28 6.07
C HIS A 35 7.26 3.44 5.13
N TRP A 36 6.24 3.90 4.41
CA TRP A 36 6.39 5.08 3.56
C TRP A 36 5.09 5.90 3.51
N LEU A 37 5.24 7.18 3.29
CA LEU A 37 4.10 8.05 3.06
C LEU A 37 3.64 7.87 1.61
N SER A 38 2.46 7.30 1.42
CA SER A 38 1.86 7.21 0.10
C SER A 38 1.27 8.56 -0.31
N ASN A 39 1.88 9.17 -1.32
CA ASN A 39 1.29 10.32 -2.02
C ASN A 39 0.90 9.95 -3.46
N ALA A 40 0.85 8.66 -3.76
CA ALA A 40 0.85 8.11 -5.11
C ALA A 40 -0.34 8.52 -5.99
N THR A 41 -1.28 9.30 -5.47
CA THR A 41 -2.54 9.51 -6.16
C THR A 41 -3.11 10.89 -6.03
N THR A 42 -2.31 11.82 -5.57
CA THR A 42 -2.72 13.20 -5.45
C THR A 42 -2.50 13.94 -6.74
N GLY A 43 -3.39 13.75 -7.69
CA GLY A 43 -3.46 14.69 -8.81
C GLY A 43 -3.70 16.09 -8.28
N ALA A 44 -2.86 17.04 -8.66
CA ALA A 44 -3.10 18.44 -8.35
C ALA A 44 -4.38 18.90 -9.07
N PRO A 45 -5.29 19.60 -8.40
CA PRO A 45 -6.51 20.11 -9.03
C PRO A 45 -6.19 21.23 -10.01
N PHE A 46 -6.96 21.28 -11.07
CA PHE A 46 -6.87 22.33 -12.09
C PHE A 46 -8.24 22.57 -12.72
N ILE A 47 -8.40 23.71 -13.40
CA ILE A 47 -9.59 24.02 -14.18
C ILE A 47 -9.32 23.66 -15.64
N TYR A 48 -10.10 22.74 -16.19
CA TYR A 48 -10.04 22.42 -17.62
C TYR A 48 -10.79 23.47 -18.45
N VAL A 49 -10.13 24.01 -19.47
CA VAL A 49 -10.68 25.13 -20.27
C VAL A 49 -11.44 24.65 -21.51
N GLY A 50 -11.26 23.38 -21.92
CA GLY A 50 -12.00 22.80 -23.04
C GLY A 50 -11.26 22.78 -24.37
N ASP A 51 -10.08 23.39 -24.47
CA ASP A 51 -9.24 23.46 -25.67
C ASP A 51 -7.96 22.60 -25.56
N GLY A 52 -7.88 21.75 -24.57
CA GLY A 52 -6.66 20.98 -24.23
C GLY A 52 -5.75 21.69 -23.25
N SER A 53 -6.07 22.94 -22.87
CA SER A 53 -5.34 23.69 -21.85
C SER A 53 -5.98 23.60 -20.47
N VAL A 54 -5.18 23.89 -19.44
CA VAL A 54 -5.62 23.93 -18.05
C VAL A 54 -5.24 25.27 -17.43
N LYS A 55 -6.04 25.69 -16.46
CA LYS A 55 -5.77 26.86 -15.64
C LYS A 55 -5.56 26.45 -14.19
N GLU A 56 -4.72 27.19 -13.50
CA GLU A 56 -4.56 27.06 -12.06
C GLU A 56 -5.81 27.54 -11.33
N ILE A 57 -6.10 26.88 -10.22
CA ILE A 57 -7.10 27.37 -9.28
C ILE A 57 -6.49 28.57 -8.54
N PRO A 58 -7.25 29.66 -8.35
CA PRO A 58 -6.73 30.79 -7.60
C PRO A 58 -6.17 30.40 -6.23
N GLY A 59 -4.92 30.78 -5.97
CA GLY A 59 -4.23 30.46 -4.72
C GLY A 59 -3.57 29.09 -4.69
N PHE A 60 -3.63 28.29 -5.78
CA PHE A 60 -3.00 26.97 -5.86
C PHE A 60 -2.16 26.84 -7.14
N GLY A 61 -0.83 26.82 -6.99
CA GLY A 61 0.11 26.71 -8.11
C GLY A 61 0.34 25.25 -8.50
N LEU A 62 0.12 24.91 -9.78
CA LEU A 62 0.40 23.59 -10.31
C LEU A 62 1.90 23.27 -10.26
N GLY A 63 2.25 22.13 -9.66
CA GLY A 63 3.64 21.69 -9.55
C GLY A 63 4.48 22.43 -8.49
N THR A 64 3.95 23.43 -7.83
CA THR A 64 4.63 24.22 -6.81
C THR A 64 3.97 24.13 -5.44
N SER A 65 2.65 24.08 -5.38
CA SER A 65 1.90 23.94 -4.14
C SER A 65 1.82 22.47 -3.70
N SER A 66 1.93 22.24 -2.40
CA SER A 66 1.71 20.91 -1.81
C SER A 66 0.22 20.56 -1.81
N TYR A 67 -0.12 19.36 -2.23
CA TYR A 67 -1.50 18.86 -2.25
C TYR A 67 -1.66 17.60 -1.40
N LEU A 68 -0.94 17.55 -0.31
CA LEU A 68 -1.15 16.54 0.72
C LEU A 68 -2.19 17.03 1.72
N PRO A 69 -3.23 16.24 2.00
CA PRO A 69 -4.22 16.62 3.00
C PRO A 69 -3.55 16.93 4.35
N ASN A 70 -3.96 18.01 4.98
CA ASN A 70 -3.53 18.36 6.32
C ASN A 70 -4.27 17.53 7.38
N VAL A 71 -4.32 16.22 7.15
CA VAL A 71 -4.99 15.26 8.02
C VAL A 71 -3.97 14.20 8.37
N SER A 72 -3.62 14.12 9.64
CA SER A 72 -2.67 13.11 10.12
C SER A 72 -3.28 11.71 10.21
N ASP A 73 -4.62 11.61 10.31
CA ASP A 73 -5.30 10.36 10.58
C ASP A 73 -6.44 10.11 9.59
N MET A 74 -6.59 8.85 9.21
CA MET A 74 -7.77 8.36 8.51
C MET A 74 -8.62 7.53 9.46
N VAL A 75 -9.93 7.78 9.46
CA VAL A 75 -10.91 6.95 10.17
C VAL A 75 -11.49 5.95 9.18
N TYR A 76 -11.56 4.69 9.58
CA TYR A 76 -12.17 3.63 8.79
C TYR A 76 -12.92 2.64 9.69
N MET A 77 -13.91 1.96 9.12
CA MET A 77 -14.56 0.86 9.80
C MET A 77 -13.78 -0.45 9.57
N ASP A 78 -13.38 -1.10 10.63
CA ASP A 78 -12.78 -2.42 10.53
C ASP A 78 -13.84 -3.46 10.17
N MET A 79 -13.81 -3.96 8.96
CA MET A 79 -14.81 -4.90 8.43
C MET A 79 -14.85 -6.24 9.17
N ARG A 80 -13.81 -6.57 9.95
CA ARG A 80 -13.80 -7.80 10.77
C ARG A 80 -14.52 -7.65 12.09
N THR A 81 -14.42 -6.46 12.69
CA THR A 81 -14.97 -6.19 14.03
C THR A 81 -16.19 -5.27 14.02
N GLY A 82 -16.41 -4.54 12.92
CA GLY A 82 -17.40 -3.47 12.83
C GLY A 82 -17.04 -2.21 13.61
N GLU A 83 -15.84 -2.14 14.18
CA GLU A 83 -15.40 -1.02 15.00
C GLU A 83 -14.79 0.09 14.15
N MET A 84 -15.03 1.33 14.54
CA MET A 84 -14.36 2.48 13.95
C MET A 84 -12.93 2.56 14.48
N LYS A 85 -11.96 2.58 13.58
CA LYS A 85 -10.52 2.66 13.88
C LYS A 85 -9.89 3.87 13.20
N LYS A 86 -8.79 4.32 13.78
CA LYS A 86 -7.95 5.36 13.18
C LYS A 86 -6.62 4.77 12.77
N ILE A 87 -6.10 5.25 11.65
CA ILE A 87 -4.74 4.99 11.23
C ILE A 87 -4.07 6.28 10.82
N SER A 88 -2.82 6.46 11.23
CA SER A 88 -2.00 7.58 10.80
C SER A 88 -1.66 7.43 9.31
N LEU A 89 -1.75 8.50 8.54
CA LEU A 89 -1.32 8.53 7.15
C LEU A 89 0.17 8.18 6.99
N TYR A 90 0.97 8.44 8.01
CA TYR A 90 2.40 8.12 8.02
C TYR A 90 2.69 6.63 8.21
N ASP A 91 1.75 5.88 8.79
CA ASP A 91 1.89 4.45 9.08
C ASP A 91 0.96 3.59 8.20
N ALA A 92 0.07 4.23 7.45
CA ALA A 92 -0.96 3.54 6.69
C ALA A 92 -0.43 2.70 5.52
N THR A 93 0.74 3.07 5.00
CA THR A 93 1.39 2.30 3.95
C THR A 93 2.64 1.65 4.52
N ALA A 94 2.55 0.35 4.70
CA ALA A 94 3.60 -0.43 5.35
C ALA A 94 3.67 -1.86 4.78
N SER A 95 4.85 -2.45 4.87
CA SER A 95 5.05 -3.85 4.56
C SER A 95 6.00 -4.46 5.57
N LYS A 96 5.63 -5.60 6.13
CA LYS A 96 6.47 -6.36 7.05
C LYS A 96 6.43 -7.83 6.65
N GLY A 97 7.60 -8.42 6.43
CA GLY A 97 7.70 -9.81 6.00
C GLY A 97 8.80 -10.58 6.70
N ASN A 98 8.54 -11.87 6.89
CA ASN A 98 9.50 -12.86 7.34
C ASN A 98 9.51 -14.00 6.33
N GLN A 99 10.65 -14.28 5.75
CA GLN A 99 10.81 -15.33 4.75
C GLN A 99 11.91 -16.28 5.17
N LEU A 100 11.62 -17.57 5.09
CA LEU A 100 12.60 -18.63 5.23
C LEU A 100 12.69 -19.39 3.91
N THR A 101 13.89 -19.47 3.35
CA THR A 101 14.16 -20.26 2.15
C THR A 101 15.17 -21.35 2.47
N VAL A 102 14.87 -22.58 2.08
CA VAL A 102 15.75 -23.72 2.18
C VAL A 102 16.03 -24.26 0.78
N LEU A 103 17.28 -24.30 0.42
CA LEU A 103 17.77 -24.80 -0.86
C LEU A 103 18.60 -26.02 -0.60
N ASN A 104 18.33 -27.10 -1.29
CA ASN A 104 19.22 -28.28 -1.32
C ASN A 104 19.56 -28.64 -2.74
N ARG A 105 20.79 -29.00 -2.96
CA ARG A 105 21.31 -29.56 -4.21
C ARG A 105 22.20 -30.72 -3.89
N TYR A 106 21.94 -31.82 -4.56
CA TYR A 106 22.80 -33.02 -4.46
C TYR A 106 23.12 -33.57 -5.85
N ARG A 107 24.38 -33.86 -6.08
CA ARG A 107 24.87 -34.46 -7.33
C ARG A 107 25.51 -35.79 -7.06
N TRP A 108 25.01 -36.82 -7.72
CA TRP A 108 25.61 -38.17 -7.71
C TRP A 108 26.77 -38.30 -8.71
N ASP A 109 27.61 -39.25 -8.49
CA ASP A 109 28.80 -39.51 -9.35
C ASP A 109 28.40 -39.89 -10.78
N ASN A 110 27.22 -40.46 -10.97
CA ASN A 110 26.65 -40.75 -12.28
C ASN A 110 26.09 -39.55 -13.04
N GLY A 111 26.24 -38.33 -12.50
CA GLY A 111 25.77 -37.07 -13.09
C GLY A 111 24.30 -36.77 -12.89
N LEU A 112 23.60 -37.59 -12.12
CA LEU A 112 22.24 -37.27 -11.68
C LEU A 112 22.31 -36.10 -10.67
N GLU A 113 21.39 -35.13 -10.79
CA GLU A 113 21.31 -33.97 -9.89
C GLU A 113 19.88 -33.85 -9.33
N TRP A 114 19.78 -33.67 -8.04
CA TRP A 114 18.53 -33.40 -7.34
C TRP A 114 18.57 -32.03 -6.67
N LYS A 115 17.55 -31.23 -6.92
CA LYS A 115 17.37 -29.94 -6.32
C LYS A 115 16.04 -29.88 -5.57
N ILE A 116 16.07 -29.21 -4.44
CA ILE A 116 14.91 -28.84 -3.65
C ILE A 116 14.98 -27.36 -3.37
N ASN A 117 13.86 -26.68 -3.52
CA ASN A 117 13.66 -25.32 -3.05
C ASN A 117 12.36 -25.28 -2.26
N MET A 118 12.44 -24.86 -1.01
CA MET A 118 11.30 -24.59 -0.13
C MET A 118 11.37 -23.15 0.32
N LYS A 119 10.26 -22.47 0.26
CA LYS A 119 10.11 -21.10 0.76
C LYS A 119 8.85 -21.01 1.59
N TYR A 120 8.97 -20.47 2.78
CA TYR A 120 7.84 -20.00 3.57
C TYR A 120 7.95 -18.49 3.73
N ASP A 121 6.86 -17.80 3.48
CA ASP A 121 6.75 -16.35 3.60
C ASP A 121 5.52 -16.00 4.42
N HIS A 122 5.71 -15.20 5.46
CA HIS A 122 4.64 -14.57 6.20
C HIS A 122 4.77 -13.07 6.06
N ALA A 123 3.83 -12.45 5.37
CA ALA A 123 3.86 -11.01 5.07
C ALA A 123 2.58 -10.32 5.51
N LEU A 124 2.77 -9.19 6.17
CA LEU A 124 1.73 -8.21 6.47
C LEU A 124 1.94 -7.01 5.58
N GLY A 125 0.87 -6.54 4.92
CA GLY A 125 0.95 -5.36 4.09
C GLY A 125 -0.26 -4.47 4.29
N SER A 126 -0.06 -3.17 4.25
CA SER A 126 -1.11 -2.19 4.15
C SER A 126 -0.76 -1.12 3.14
N TYR A 127 -1.77 -0.60 2.50
CA TYR A 127 -1.61 0.44 1.50
C TYR A 127 -2.79 1.40 1.56
N LEU A 128 -2.48 2.67 1.76
CA LEU A 128 -3.45 3.75 1.66
C LEU A 128 -3.21 4.52 0.37
N TYR A 129 -4.24 4.63 -0.45
CA TYR A 129 -4.22 5.56 -1.55
C TYR A 129 -5.42 6.50 -1.49
N GLN A 130 -5.23 7.68 -2.04
CA GLN A 130 -6.25 8.71 -2.10
C GLN A 130 -6.39 9.15 -3.56
N THR A 131 -7.63 9.17 -4.05
CA THR A 131 -7.93 9.54 -5.43
C THR A 131 -8.94 10.67 -5.44
N PRO A 132 -8.67 11.78 -6.14
CA PRO A 132 -9.69 12.79 -6.37
C PRO A 132 -10.81 12.19 -7.22
N MET A 133 -12.06 12.37 -6.79
CA MET A 133 -13.24 11.86 -7.48
C MET A 133 -13.82 12.86 -8.44
N SER A 134 -13.97 14.08 -7.99
CA SER A 134 -14.44 15.19 -8.80
C SER A 134 -13.92 16.48 -8.20
N MET A 135 -13.79 17.48 -9.04
CA MET A 135 -13.60 18.84 -8.58
C MET A 135 -14.83 19.60 -9.00
N GLU A 136 -15.65 19.93 -8.04
CA GLU A 136 -16.75 20.84 -8.25
C GLU A 136 -16.31 22.23 -7.81
N GLN A 137 -16.43 23.18 -8.72
CA GLN A 137 -16.40 24.57 -8.36
C GLN A 137 -17.73 24.87 -7.67
N LYS A 138 -17.81 24.62 -6.39
CA LYS A 138 -18.93 25.09 -5.57
C LYS A 138 -18.54 26.45 -5.03
N VAL A 139 -18.81 27.44 -5.81
CA VAL A 139 -19.06 28.77 -5.27
C VAL A 139 -20.38 28.64 -4.51
N LEU A 140 -20.31 28.68 -3.18
CA LEU A 140 -21.48 28.82 -2.30
C LEU A 140 -22.50 27.69 -2.37
N VAL A 141 -22.12 26.54 -1.85
CA VAL A 141 -23.15 25.72 -1.21
C VAL A 141 -23.09 26.06 0.27
N ASP A 142 -24.16 26.72 0.76
CA ASP A 142 -24.36 26.86 2.19
C ASP A 142 -24.12 25.51 2.86
N GLY A 143 -23.23 25.46 3.85
CA GLY A 143 -23.10 24.28 4.63
C GLY A 143 -21.72 23.68 4.76
N TYR A 144 -20.68 24.20 4.09
CA TYR A 144 -19.30 23.77 4.32
C TYR A 144 -18.61 24.61 5.39
N SER A 145 -17.85 23.95 6.25
CA SER A 145 -17.01 24.58 7.26
C SER A 145 -15.66 23.90 7.37
N THR A 146 -14.63 24.66 7.65
CA THR A 146 -13.34 24.16 8.13
C THR A 146 -13.33 24.13 9.66
N LYS A 147 -12.46 23.31 10.25
CA LYS A 147 -12.30 23.23 11.70
C LYS A 147 -11.01 23.90 12.13
N GLY A 148 -11.12 24.94 12.95
CA GLY A 148 -9.97 25.63 13.53
C GLY A 148 -9.23 24.77 14.55
N LEU A 149 -8.05 25.22 14.95
CA LEU A 149 -7.23 24.55 16.00
C LEU A 149 -7.94 24.51 17.35
N ASP A 150 -8.81 25.46 17.62
CA ASP A 150 -9.68 25.54 18.79
C ASP A 150 -10.90 24.62 18.73
N GLY A 151 -11.08 23.93 17.59
CA GLY A 151 -12.22 23.08 17.33
C GLY A 151 -13.46 23.80 16.83
N ALA A 152 -13.42 25.12 16.67
CA ALA A 152 -14.52 25.91 16.13
C ALA A 152 -14.70 25.63 14.63
N LEU A 153 -15.96 25.62 14.19
CA LEU A 153 -16.32 25.54 12.78
C LEU A 153 -16.38 26.93 12.17
N ASN A 154 -15.61 27.13 11.10
CA ASN A 154 -15.56 28.37 10.35
C ASN A 154 -16.17 28.15 8.98
N PRO A 155 -17.15 28.97 8.53
CA PRO A 155 -17.73 28.85 7.20
C PRO A 155 -16.63 28.86 6.12
N TYR A 156 -16.79 27.99 5.11
CA TYR A 156 -15.85 27.89 3.99
C TYR A 156 -16.55 28.25 2.68
N GLU A 157 -15.95 29.19 1.98
CA GLU A 157 -16.43 29.67 0.69
C GLU A 157 -15.26 29.51 -0.30
N GLY A 158 -15.13 28.35 -0.93
CA GLY A 158 -14.01 28.10 -1.83
C GLY A 158 -14.24 26.90 -2.72
N TYR A 159 -13.19 26.50 -3.39
CA TYR A 159 -13.25 25.29 -4.20
C TYR A 159 -13.25 24.05 -3.33
N VAL A 160 -14.09 23.11 -3.68
CA VAL A 160 -14.26 21.84 -2.97
C VAL A 160 -13.84 20.71 -3.89
N GLN A 161 -13.06 19.80 -3.41
CA GLN A 161 -12.78 18.55 -4.07
C GLN A 161 -13.24 17.37 -3.24
N SER A 162 -13.99 16.47 -3.85
CA SER A 162 -14.32 15.18 -3.28
C SER A 162 -13.15 14.21 -3.49
N ARG A 163 -12.82 13.45 -2.46
CA ARG A 163 -11.73 12.50 -2.45
C ARG A 163 -12.16 11.16 -1.90
N MET A 164 -11.73 10.10 -2.55
CA MET A 164 -11.81 8.75 -2.04
C MET A 164 -10.49 8.38 -1.39
N SER A 165 -10.54 7.92 -0.15
CA SER A 165 -9.42 7.29 0.55
C SER A 165 -9.70 5.81 0.68
N CYS A 166 -8.80 4.97 0.17
CA CYS A 166 -8.93 3.54 0.22
C CYS A 166 -7.77 2.94 1.02
N PHE A 167 -8.12 2.31 2.14
CA PHE A 167 -7.16 1.63 3.00
C PHE A 167 -7.29 0.12 2.83
N ASN A 168 -6.27 -0.47 2.25
CA ASN A 168 -6.15 -1.90 2.01
C ASN A 168 -5.15 -2.48 3.01
N ARG A 169 -5.45 -3.66 3.52
CA ARG A 169 -4.52 -4.42 4.35
C ARG A 169 -4.67 -5.90 4.05
N GLY A 170 -3.56 -6.60 4.09
CA GLY A 170 -3.51 -8.03 3.84
C GLY A 170 -2.50 -8.71 4.76
N ASN A 171 -2.82 -9.95 5.07
CA ASN A 171 -1.94 -10.91 5.69
C ASN A 171 -1.83 -12.09 4.73
N ILE A 172 -0.61 -12.49 4.41
CA ILE A 172 -0.33 -13.57 3.49
C ILE A 172 0.58 -14.56 4.18
N ASP A 173 0.16 -15.82 4.18
CA ASP A 173 0.98 -16.96 4.47
C ASP A 173 1.18 -17.76 3.19
N GLU A 174 2.42 -17.87 2.73
CA GLU A 174 2.78 -18.53 1.49
C GLU A 174 3.77 -19.67 1.75
N PHE A 175 3.49 -20.83 1.19
CA PHE A 175 4.44 -21.93 1.12
C PHE A 175 4.65 -22.34 -0.33
N PHE A 176 5.90 -22.33 -0.75
CA PHE A 176 6.33 -22.74 -2.06
C PHE A 176 7.31 -23.88 -1.96
N PHE A 177 7.10 -24.91 -2.75
CA PHE A 177 7.96 -26.09 -2.83
C PHE A 177 8.23 -26.45 -4.29
N THR A 178 9.49 -26.64 -4.63
CA THR A 178 9.90 -27.20 -5.91
C THR A 178 10.89 -28.31 -5.67
N THR A 179 10.78 -29.41 -6.41
CA THR A 179 11.81 -30.43 -6.51
C THR A 179 12.04 -30.78 -7.96
N GLU A 180 13.30 -30.92 -8.35
CA GLU A 180 13.73 -31.26 -9.70
C GLU A 180 14.79 -32.34 -9.65
N LEU A 181 14.60 -33.39 -10.42
CA LEU A 181 15.60 -34.39 -10.74
C LEU A 181 16.02 -34.20 -12.19
N SER A 182 17.33 -34.12 -12.44
CA SER A 182 17.84 -33.87 -13.78
C SER A 182 19.13 -34.63 -14.05
N ARG A 183 19.39 -34.94 -15.32
CA ARG A 183 20.65 -35.49 -15.76
C ARG A 183 21.03 -34.95 -17.14
N LYS A 184 22.28 -34.57 -17.27
CA LYS A 184 22.86 -34.12 -18.53
C LYS A 184 23.71 -35.22 -19.15
N TYR A 185 23.47 -35.47 -20.43
CA TYR A 185 24.30 -36.31 -21.32
C TYR A 185 24.90 -35.40 -22.41
N ASP A 186 25.84 -35.91 -23.17
CA ASP A 186 26.45 -35.10 -24.23
C ASP A 186 25.50 -34.63 -25.30
N TYR A 187 24.45 -35.41 -25.57
CA TYR A 187 23.48 -35.17 -26.63
C TYR A 187 22.08 -34.71 -26.14
N MET A 188 21.81 -34.82 -24.84
CA MET A 188 20.52 -34.44 -24.27
C MET A 188 20.61 -34.12 -22.79
N THR A 189 19.65 -33.32 -22.34
CA THR A 189 19.37 -33.12 -20.91
C THR A 189 17.91 -33.37 -20.64
N TRP A 190 17.59 -34.19 -19.64
CA TRP A 190 16.24 -34.37 -19.17
C TRP A 190 16.06 -33.76 -17.76
N ARG A 191 14.82 -33.33 -17.48
CA ARG A 191 14.43 -32.83 -16.17
C ARG A 191 13.03 -33.33 -15.87
N VAL A 192 12.79 -33.72 -14.62
CA VAL A 192 11.50 -34.07 -14.08
C VAL A 192 11.38 -33.39 -12.73
N GLY A 193 10.25 -32.76 -12.45
CA GLY A 193 10.05 -32.05 -11.22
C GLY A 193 8.61 -31.89 -10.84
N VAL A 194 8.39 -31.48 -9.61
CA VAL A 194 7.09 -31.10 -9.06
C VAL A 194 7.22 -29.68 -8.50
N ASN A 195 6.18 -28.90 -8.69
CA ASN A 195 6.06 -27.57 -8.16
C ASN A 195 4.71 -27.45 -7.45
N GLU A 196 4.74 -27.11 -6.18
CA GLU A 196 3.56 -26.89 -5.36
C GLU A 196 3.61 -25.49 -4.76
N TRP A 197 2.48 -24.81 -4.81
CA TRP A 197 2.32 -23.49 -4.26
C TRP A 197 1.01 -23.41 -3.49
N TYR A 198 1.12 -23.17 -2.21
CA TYR A 198 0.02 -22.93 -1.31
C TYR A 198 0.12 -21.50 -0.77
N TYR A 199 -0.99 -20.80 -0.73
CA TYR A 199 -1.09 -19.49 -0.09
C TYR A 199 -2.43 -19.33 0.60
N ASP A 200 -2.41 -18.64 1.71
CA ASP A 200 -3.57 -18.18 2.46
C ASP A 200 -3.51 -16.66 2.56
N VAL A 201 -4.60 -16.01 2.17
CA VAL A 201 -4.67 -14.54 2.12
C VAL A 201 -5.89 -14.07 2.89
N ASP A 202 -5.62 -13.32 3.95
CA ASP A 202 -6.64 -12.56 4.65
C ASP A 202 -6.55 -11.09 4.23
N TYR A 203 -7.51 -10.63 3.45
CA TYR A 203 -7.53 -9.29 2.86
C TYR A 203 -8.75 -8.49 3.29
N ALA A 204 -8.54 -7.22 3.60
CA ALA A 204 -9.61 -6.26 3.87
C ALA A 204 -9.34 -4.94 3.14
N SER A 205 -10.39 -4.37 2.56
CA SER A 205 -10.38 -3.06 1.93
C SER A 205 -11.47 -2.19 2.55
N ASN A 206 -11.11 -0.96 2.88
CA ASN A 206 -12.02 0.03 3.44
C ASN A 206 -11.92 1.31 2.64
N THR A 207 -13.07 1.83 2.21
CA THR A 207 -13.15 3.06 1.43
C THR A 207 -13.93 4.12 2.22
N THR A 208 -13.39 5.32 2.24
CA THR A 208 -14.04 6.50 2.81
C THR A 208 -14.01 7.61 1.77
N MET A 209 -15.15 8.25 1.56
CA MET A 209 -15.26 9.41 0.68
C MET A 209 -15.52 10.66 1.50
N TYR A 210 -14.79 11.73 1.23
CA TYR A 210 -14.95 13.00 1.95
C TYR A 210 -14.62 14.19 1.04
N ASP A 211 -15.10 15.36 1.44
CA ASP A 211 -14.80 16.61 0.79
C ASP A 211 -13.70 17.37 1.52
N HIS A 212 -12.88 18.09 0.78
CA HIS A 212 -11.82 18.93 1.33
C HIS A 212 -11.64 20.23 0.56
N THR A 213 -10.98 21.20 1.19
CA THR A 213 -10.63 22.48 0.58
C THR A 213 -9.60 22.28 -0.52
N VAL A 214 -9.56 23.21 -1.48
CA VAL A 214 -8.51 23.25 -2.51
C VAL A 214 -7.56 24.39 -2.18
N GLU A 215 -6.52 24.04 -1.46
CA GLU A 215 -5.47 24.93 -0.99
C GLU A 215 -4.16 24.17 -0.79
N GLU A 216 -3.07 24.84 -0.48
CA GLU A 216 -1.76 24.23 -0.35
C GLU A 216 -1.70 23.10 0.70
N TYR A 217 -2.47 23.18 1.77
CA TYR A 217 -2.62 22.14 2.79
C TYR A 217 -4.09 21.82 2.96
N PRO A 218 -4.68 21.00 2.07
CA PRO A 218 -6.11 20.76 2.07
C PRO A 218 -6.63 20.29 3.42
N GLN A 219 -7.73 20.89 3.88
CA GLN A 219 -8.40 20.56 5.12
C GLN A 219 -9.69 19.81 4.83
N MET A 220 -10.05 18.86 5.68
CA MET A 220 -11.37 18.22 5.62
C MET A 220 -12.46 19.25 5.85
N LEU A 221 -13.55 19.13 5.09
CA LEU A 221 -14.74 19.94 5.24
C LEU A 221 -15.76 19.25 6.14
N TYR A 222 -16.46 20.02 6.90
CA TYR A 222 -17.49 19.61 7.83
C TYR A 222 -18.83 20.19 7.39
N SER A 223 -19.90 19.42 7.60
CA SER A 223 -21.24 19.93 7.44
C SER A 223 -21.57 20.96 8.53
N ALA A 224 -22.04 22.10 8.16
CA ALA A 224 -22.47 23.14 9.11
C ALA A 224 -23.65 22.67 9.96
N ASP A 225 -24.52 21.84 9.42
CA ASP A 225 -25.71 21.34 10.08
C ASP A 225 -25.43 20.24 11.08
N THR A 226 -24.68 19.20 10.65
CA THR A 226 -24.40 18.00 11.47
C THR A 226 -23.12 18.12 12.27
N LYS A 227 -22.25 19.07 11.95
CA LYS A 227 -20.88 19.21 12.50
C LYS A 227 -19.98 18.01 12.29
N ASP A 228 -20.38 17.13 11.40
CA ASP A 228 -19.64 15.96 10.97
C ASP A 228 -18.84 16.24 9.70
N ILE A 229 -17.89 15.36 9.39
CA ILE A 229 -17.14 15.43 8.13
C ILE A 229 -18.13 15.37 6.96
N HIS A 230 -18.00 16.29 6.02
CA HIS A 230 -18.82 16.29 4.83
C HIS A 230 -18.35 15.19 3.87
N HIS A 231 -19.24 14.26 3.59
CA HIS A 231 -18.96 13.09 2.77
C HIS A 231 -19.59 13.21 1.38
N TYR A 232 -18.95 12.58 0.42
CA TYR A 232 -19.52 12.40 -0.91
C TYR A 232 -20.57 11.27 -0.88
N GLY A 233 -21.84 11.63 -1.18
CA GLY A 233 -22.95 10.68 -1.13
C GLY A 233 -23.49 10.42 0.27
N ASN A 234 -24.43 9.46 0.37
CA ASN A 234 -25.17 9.19 1.59
C ASN A 234 -24.50 8.17 2.53
N ASN A 235 -23.48 7.47 2.06
CA ASN A 235 -22.73 6.52 2.87
C ASN A 235 -21.23 6.75 2.69
N PRO A 236 -20.56 7.33 3.69
CA PRO A 236 -19.14 7.66 3.62
C PRO A 236 -18.21 6.46 3.81
N TYR A 237 -18.72 5.31 4.21
CA TYR A 237 -17.93 4.13 4.55
C TYR A 237 -18.36 2.90 3.74
N TYR A 238 -17.42 2.26 3.11
CA TYR A 238 -17.58 0.99 2.37
C TYR A 238 -16.56 -0.04 2.85
#